data_7c4b4adb45798f8946163641275e765d
#
_entry.id   7c4b4adb45798f8946163641275e765d
#
_cell.length_a   1.000
_cell.length_b   1.000
_cell.length_c   1.000
_cell.angle_alpha   90.00
_cell.angle_beta   90.00
_cell.angle_gamma   90.00
#
_symmetry.space_group_name_H-M   'P 1'
#
loop_
_entity.id
_entity.type
_entity.pdbx_description
1 polymer ?
#
loop_
_entity_poly.entity_id
_entity_poly.type
_entity_poly.pdbx_seq_one_letter_code
_entity_poly.pdbx_strand_id
1 'polypeptide(L)'
;MNPVFVIGHRNPDTDSICSAICYAELKHRLTGEPYIPCRAGHVNTETKFVLERFGVKAPRYIKSFEPCLSDVQYRRIPGIDEEMSLHRAWNYMNENDIQTLAVVDEDRHLKGLLTLSDIARFYMEDKDANALAEAGTSYRNLVDVLDGTLIVGDIEKRFEQGSVVVAAANPDVLEDYIGPHDMVILGNRYESQLCAIEMNAGCIIIGLGAKVSRTIRKLASENQVSIIATPLTTYSCAKVVSQAVPVRHVMRRRGLITFEPDDVVENVKRAVSKKRMRYYPLLDEQGRYIGMFSQRNLLDLERPSVILVDHNERDQAADGIRSTNIIEIIDHHRIDSVETSGPIYFRNQPLGCTATIITGMYHEHNVPIEPKIAGLLCSAILSDTLMFRSPTCTPLDRAAAEELAQIAGLDIREYATEMFRSSSCLRDRSMDELFHMDFKYFQVQNKKIAISQITSVSENELNGIRDKMLDYMEDYLKTSGLSMQFVMLTNIIEEKTELLYVGRGAKNLVHTAFRKECGEHSVVLPGVVSRKKQMVTPLLSAMEEEGTM
;
A
#
# COMPACT_ATOMS: atom_id res chain seq x y z
N MET A 1 5.18 22.76 3.35
CA MET A 1 4.58 22.36 2.07
C MET A 1 4.90 20.91 1.80
N ASN A 2 3.96 20.18 1.20
CA ASN A 2 4.20 18.78 0.83
C ASN A 2 5.16 18.74 -0.36
N PRO A 3 6.11 17.79 -0.40
CA PRO A 3 7.06 17.70 -1.50
C PRO A 3 6.35 17.36 -2.81
N VAL A 4 6.87 17.90 -3.93
CA VAL A 4 6.44 17.56 -5.28
C VAL A 4 7.33 16.42 -5.81
N PHE A 5 6.72 15.35 -6.32
CA PHE A 5 7.46 14.22 -6.89
C PHE A 5 7.65 14.42 -8.39
N VAL A 6 8.88 14.26 -8.87
CA VAL A 6 9.21 14.29 -10.32
C VAL A 6 9.54 12.88 -10.76
N ILE A 7 8.74 12.31 -11.67
CA ILE A 7 8.83 10.89 -11.99
C ILE A 7 8.76 10.63 -13.50
N GLY A 8 9.61 9.75 -13.98
CA GLY A 8 9.58 9.21 -15.33
C GLY A 8 8.68 7.98 -15.46
N HIS A 9 8.70 7.36 -16.63
CA HIS A 9 7.83 6.21 -16.94
C HIS A 9 8.17 4.94 -16.13
N ARG A 10 7.23 3.95 -16.14
CA ARG A 10 7.29 2.71 -15.35
C ARG A 10 8.54 1.87 -15.57
N ASN A 11 9.00 1.77 -16.82
CA ASN A 11 10.21 1.03 -17.18
C ASN A 11 11.34 2.03 -17.52
N PRO A 12 11.92 2.68 -16.48
CA PRO A 12 12.73 3.85 -16.69
C PRO A 12 14.03 3.51 -17.43
N ASP A 13 14.31 4.27 -18.48
CA ASP A 13 15.56 4.31 -19.18
C ASP A 13 16.45 5.47 -18.72
N THR A 14 17.50 5.76 -19.45
CA THR A 14 18.45 6.81 -19.08
C THR A 14 17.83 8.20 -19.17
N ASP A 15 16.98 8.48 -20.19
CA ASP A 15 16.29 9.77 -20.28
C ASP A 15 15.30 9.96 -19.12
N SER A 16 14.46 8.98 -18.88
CA SER A 16 13.47 8.98 -17.82
C SER A 16 14.07 9.31 -16.43
N ILE A 17 15.19 8.67 -16.09
CA ILE A 17 15.88 8.87 -14.80
C ILE A 17 16.61 10.21 -14.74
N CYS A 18 17.40 10.54 -15.77
CA CYS A 18 18.18 11.78 -15.79
C CYS A 18 17.28 13.01 -15.88
N SER A 19 16.23 12.95 -16.70
CA SER A 19 15.21 14.01 -16.80
C SER A 19 14.50 14.25 -15.47
N ALA A 20 14.14 13.20 -14.73
CA ALA A 20 13.54 13.37 -13.40
C ALA A 20 14.49 14.07 -12.42
N ILE A 21 15.77 13.71 -12.40
CA ILE A 21 16.78 14.35 -11.53
C ILE A 21 16.99 15.80 -11.92
N CYS A 22 17.26 16.06 -13.19
CA CYS A 22 17.63 17.38 -13.70
C CYS A 22 16.47 18.38 -13.62
N TYR A 23 15.25 17.91 -13.89
CA TYR A 23 14.07 18.77 -13.77
C TYR A 23 13.72 19.07 -12.31
N ALA A 24 13.85 18.12 -11.41
CA ALA A 24 13.68 18.35 -9.97
C ALA A 24 14.66 19.42 -9.46
N GLU A 25 15.93 19.34 -9.89
CA GLU A 25 16.95 20.35 -9.55
C GLU A 25 16.61 21.72 -10.13
N LEU A 26 16.21 21.83 -11.41
CA LEU A 26 15.77 23.07 -12.03
C LEU A 26 14.64 23.72 -11.24
N LYS A 27 13.59 22.95 -10.94
CA LYS A 27 12.42 23.45 -10.19
C LYS A 27 12.79 23.90 -8.79
N HIS A 28 13.64 23.14 -8.11
CA HIS A 28 14.15 23.53 -6.79
C HIS A 28 14.88 24.87 -6.82
N ARG A 29 15.75 25.10 -7.81
CA ARG A 29 16.47 26.38 -7.97
C ARG A 29 15.55 27.54 -8.28
N LEU A 30 14.48 27.31 -9.02
CA LEU A 30 13.53 28.35 -9.39
C LEU A 30 12.60 28.76 -8.26
N THR A 31 12.20 27.82 -7.41
CA THR A 31 11.13 28.06 -6.43
C THR A 31 11.58 27.99 -4.97
N GLY A 32 12.71 27.35 -4.69
CA GLY A 32 13.17 27.04 -3.33
C GLY A 32 12.38 25.89 -2.66
N GLU A 33 11.38 25.29 -3.34
CA GLU A 33 10.53 24.23 -2.83
C GLU A 33 11.21 22.84 -2.95
N PRO A 34 10.80 21.85 -2.15
CA PRO A 34 11.34 20.50 -2.24
C PRO A 34 10.72 19.73 -3.41
N TYR A 35 11.49 19.48 -4.46
CA TYR A 35 11.17 18.58 -5.55
C TYR A 35 11.99 17.29 -5.40
N ILE A 36 11.31 16.14 -5.36
CA ILE A 36 11.95 14.84 -5.11
C ILE A 36 11.95 14.03 -6.40
N PRO A 37 13.13 13.77 -7.01
CA PRO A 37 13.21 12.88 -8.16
C PRO A 37 12.87 11.44 -7.74
N CYS A 38 12.02 10.78 -8.54
CA CYS A 38 11.51 9.44 -8.26
C CYS A 38 11.60 8.54 -9.50
N ARG A 39 11.50 7.24 -9.26
CA ARG A 39 11.42 6.21 -10.30
C ARG A 39 10.37 5.17 -9.95
N ALA A 40 9.70 4.62 -10.97
CA ALA A 40 8.68 3.58 -10.81
C ALA A 40 9.21 2.16 -11.09
N GLY A 41 10.45 2.03 -11.59
CA GLY A 41 11.07 0.76 -11.95
C GLY A 41 12.54 0.65 -11.54
N HIS A 42 13.15 -0.46 -11.94
CA HIS A 42 14.57 -0.71 -11.70
C HIS A 42 15.44 0.13 -12.64
N VAL A 43 16.56 0.61 -12.14
CA VAL A 43 17.58 1.30 -12.92
C VAL A 43 18.30 0.25 -13.79
N ASN A 44 18.35 0.46 -15.09
CA ASN A 44 19.07 -0.41 -16.01
C ASN A 44 20.61 -0.21 -15.88
N THR A 45 21.40 -1.08 -16.51
CA THR A 45 22.87 -1.05 -16.41
C THR A 45 23.48 0.21 -17.00
N GLU A 46 22.94 0.73 -18.10
CA GLU A 46 23.39 1.98 -18.71
C GLU A 46 23.16 3.16 -17.77
N THR A 47 21.94 3.32 -17.28
CA THR A 47 21.61 4.38 -16.34
C THR A 47 22.42 4.28 -15.04
N LYS A 48 22.69 3.06 -14.57
CA LYS A 48 23.54 2.84 -13.38
C LYS A 48 24.96 3.34 -13.63
N PHE A 49 25.55 3.01 -14.79
CA PHE A 49 26.86 3.54 -15.19
C PHE A 49 26.86 5.08 -15.20
N VAL A 50 25.84 5.70 -15.81
CA VAL A 50 25.70 7.17 -15.87
C VAL A 50 25.67 7.77 -14.46
N LEU A 51 24.83 7.25 -13.58
CA LEU A 51 24.69 7.75 -12.21
C LEU A 51 26.01 7.61 -11.43
N GLU A 52 26.70 6.48 -11.54
CA GLU A 52 27.98 6.23 -10.90
C GLU A 52 29.07 7.16 -11.46
N ARG A 53 29.12 7.38 -12.78
CA ARG A 53 30.09 8.27 -13.43
C ARG A 53 30.03 9.70 -12.93
N PHE A 54 28.82 10.22 -12.67
CA PHE A 54 28.63 11.59 -12.18
C PHE A 54 28.42 11.68 -10.66
N GLY A 55 28.56 10.57 -9.94
CA GLY A 55 28.43 10.54 -8.47
C GLY A 55 27.04 10.95 -7.98
N VAL A 56 25.98 10.55 -8.70
CA VAL A 56 24.58 10.86 -8.37
C VAL A 56 23.88 9.59 -7.88
N LYS A 57 23.12 9.72 -6.80
CA LYS A 57 22.32 8.60 -6.27
C LYS A 57 21.10 8.35 -7.15
N ALA A 58 20.72 7.08 -7.30
CA ALA A 58 19.49 6.73 -7.96
C ALA A 58 18.28 7.39 -7.27
N PRO A 59 17.28 7.86 -8.06
CA PRO A 59 16.07 8.45 -7.53
C PRO A 59 15.31 7.51 -6.59
N ARG A 60 14.49 8.08 -5.71
CA ARG A 60 13.65 7.33 -4.78
C ARG A 60 12.73 6.37 -5.54
N TYR A 61 12.73 5.09 -5.18
CA TYR A 61 11.79 4.13 -5.73
C TYR A 61 10.39 4.33 -5.14
N ILE A 62 9.38 4.44 -6.00
CA ILE A 62 7.97 4.49 -5.62
C ILE A 62 7.27 3.32 -6.30
N LYS A 63 6.78 2.39 -5.50
CA LYS A 63 6.06 1.23 -6.00
C LYS A 63 4.67 1.62 -6.54
N SER A 64 3.97 2.47 -5.81
CA SER A 64 2.63 2.96 -6.17
C SER A 64 2.36 4.29 -5.48
N PHE A 65 1.53 5.14 -6.10
CA PHE A 65 0.92 6.34 -5.50
C PHE A 65 -0.48 6.06 -4.94
N GLU A 66 -0.93 4.82 -4.95
CA GLU A 66 -2.20 4.49 -4.31
C GLU A 66 -2.07 4.72 -2.80
N PRO A 67 -2.95 5.57 -2.22
CA PRO A 67 -2.87 5.83 -0.79
C PRO A 67 -3.23 4.58 0.00
N CYS A 68 -2.46 4.31 1.05
CA CYS A 68 -2.68 3.23 1.99
C CYS A 68 -3.21 3.76 3.32
N LEU A 69 -3.69 2.90 4.21
CA LEU A 69 -4.15 3.31 5.53
C LEU A 69 -3.06 3.90 6.41
N SER A 70 -1.79 3.63 6.11
CA SER A 70 -0.64 4.31 6.75
C SER A 70 -0.62 5.83 6.51
N ASP A 71 -1.23 6.30 5.41
CA ASP A 71 -1.34 7.72 5.05
C ASP A 71 -2.57 8.38 5.69
N VAL A 72 -3.47 7.58 6.29
CA VAL A 72 -4.71 8.03 6.91
C VAL A 72 -4.46 8.39 8.37
N GLN A 73 -4.94 9.54 8.81
CA GLN A 73 -4.96 9.87 10.22
C GLN A 73 -5.95 8.95 10.96
N TYR A 74 -5.47 8.18 11.92
CA TYR A 74 -6.29 7.32 12.76
C TYR A 74 -6.09 7.62 14.24
N ARG A 75 -7.09 7.28 15.06
CA ARG A 75 -7.03 7.47 16.52
C ARG A 75 -6.25 6.32 17.16
N ARG A 76 -5.18 6.64 17.89
CA ARG A 76 -4.40 5.68 18.69
C ARG A 76 -5.02 5.53 20.07
N ILE A 77 -6.18 4.91 20.13
CA ILE A 77 -6.89 4.63 21.38
C ILE A 77 -6.39 3.29 21.90
N PRO A 78 -5.92 3.20 23.15
CA PRO A 78 -5.56 1.92 23.75
C PRO A 78 -6.73 0.93 23.75
N GLY A 79 -6.44 -0.34 23.50
CA GLY A 79 -7.41 -1.41 23.73
C GLY A 79 -7.66 -1.61 25.21
N ILE A 80 -8.83 -2.13 25.54
CA ILE A 80 -9.22 -2.46 26.93
C ILE A 80 -9.19 -3.97 27.15
N ASP A 81 -8.99 -4.36 28.40
CA ASP A 81 -9.03 -5.75 28.83
C ASP A 81 -10.46 -6.31 28.82
N GLU A 82 -10.62 -7.59 28.44
CA GLU A 82 -11.91 -8.24 28.36
C GLU A 82 -12.61 -8.46 29.72
N GLU A 83 -11.86 -8.47 30.83
CA GLU A 83 -12.38 -8.59 32.20
C GLU A 83 -12.81 -7.25 32.80
N MET A 84 -12.51 -6.12 32.15
CA MET A 84 -12.97 -4.80 32.59
C MET A 84 -14.48 -4.78 32.71
N SER A 85 -15.01 -4.14 33.78
CA SER A 85 -16.46 -3.98 33.98
C SER A 85 -17.07 -3.03 32.92
N LEU A 86 -18.34 -3.25 32.59
CA LEU A 86 -19.11 -2.31 31.76
C LEU A 86 -19.10 -0.88 32.33
N HIS A 87 -19.12 -0.74 33.67
CA HIS A 87 -19.02 0.55 34.32
C HIS A 87 -17.73 1.30 33.98
N ARG A 88 -16.59 0.64 34.11
CA ARG A 88 -15.28 1.23 33.73
C ARG A 88 -15.20 1.51 32.27
N ALA A 89 -15.65 0.58 31.41
CA ALA A 89 -15.65 0.77 29.96
C ALA A 89 -16.51 1.97 29.54
N TRP A 90 -17.69 2.15 30.16
CA TRP A 90 -18.56 3.30 29.95
C TRP A 90 -17.87 4.62 30.36
N ASN A 91 -17.28 4.67 31.55
CA ASN A 91 -16.58 5.85 32.05
C ASN A 91 -15.42 6.21 31.12
N TYR A 92 -14.64 5.21 30.69
CA TYR A 92 -13.55 5.41 29.72
C TYR A 92 -14.04 5.96 28.36
N MET A 93 -15.18 5.47 27.87
CA MET A 93 -15.82 6.01 26.66
C MET A 93 -16.19 7.49 26.81
N ASN A 94 -16.81 7.85 27.94
CA ASN A 94 -17.24 9.23 28.19
C ASN A 94 -16.07 10.20 28.37
N GLU A 95 -15.06 9.83 29.16
CA GLU A 95 -13.89 10.66 29.43
C GLU A 95 -13.07 10.98 28.16
N ASN A 96 -13.07 10.05 27.20
CA ASN A 96 -12.30 10.17 25.98
C ASN A 96 -13.13 10.52 24.73
N ASP A 97 -14.43 10.77 24.88
CA ASP A 97 -15.37 10.99 23.76
C ASP A 97 -15.29 9.88 22.68
N ILE A 98 -15.39 8.64 23.13
CA ILE A 98 -15.25 7.44 22.29
C ILE A 98 -16.56 6.65 22.31
N GLN A 99 -16.98 6.12 21.16
CA GLN A 99 -18.22 5.34 21.05
C GLN A 99 -17.97 3.87 20.69
N THR A 100 -16.72 3.50 20.51
CA THR A 100 -16.31 2.12 20.20
C THR A 100 -14.95 1.86 20.84
N LEU A 101 -14.81 0.75 21.54
CA LEU A 101 -13.57 0.30 22.15
C LEU A 101 -13.14 -1.02 21.52
N ALA A 102 -11.86 -1.15 21.26
CA ALA A 102 -11.22 -2.42 20.97
C ALA A 102 -10.98 -3.16 22.29
N VAL A 103 -11.35 -4.43 22.32
CA VAL A 103 -11.05 -5.33 23.42
C VAL A 103 -9.89 -6.22 23.00
N VAL A 104 -8.82 -6.22 23.77
CA VAL A 104 -7.57 -6.90 23.44
C VAL A 104 -7.09 -7.79 24.58
N ASP A 105 -6.21 -8.74 24.25
CA ASP A 105 -5.48 -9.51 25.26
C ASP A 105 -4.17 -8.79 25.69
N GLU A 106 -3.38 -9.45 26.56
CA GLU A 106 -2.10 -8.95 27.06
C GLU A 106 -1.08 -8.68 25.95
N ASP A 107 -1.12 -9.46 24.85
CA ASP A 107 -0.28 -9.32 23.67
C ASP A 107 -0.84 -8.32 22.64
N ARG A 108 -1.94 -7.63 22.99
CA ARG A 108 -2.67 -6.65 22.17
C ARG A 108 -3.38 -7.26 20.95
N HIS A 109 -3.64 -8.57 20.90
CA HIS A 109 -4.47 -9.15 19.84
C HIS A 109 -5.94 -8.81 20.05
N LEU A 110 -6.63 -8.47 18.98
CA LEU A 110 -8.03 -8.08 19.01
C LEU A 110 -8.93 -9.28 19.36
N LYS A 111 -9.65 -9.19 20.48
CA LYS A 111 -10.65 -10.18 20.94
C LYS A 111 -12.07 -9.80 20.56
N GLY A 112 -12.36 -8.51 20.45
CA GLY A 112 -13.70 -8.02 20.16
C GLY A 112 -13.79 -6.50 20.08
N LEU A 113 -15.00 -6.04 19.82
CA LEU A 113 -15.36 -4.62 19.87
C LEU A 113 -16.54 -4.42 20.81
N LEU A 114 -16.48 -3.38 21.62
CA LEU A 114 -17.59 -2.91 22.45
C LEU A 114 -18.06 -1.55 21.93
N THR A 115 -19.34 -1.43 21.61
CA THR A 115 -19.98 -0.18 21.20
C THR A 115 -21.02 0.29 22.20
N LEU A 116 -21.37 1.58 22.16
CA LEU A 116 -22.51 2.10 22.95
C LEU A 116 -23.81 1.35 22.68
N SER A 117 -24.02 0.91 21.42
CA SER A 117 -25.20 0.12 21.06
C SER A 117 -25.22 -1.26 21.71
N ASP A 118 -24.06 -1.86 21.94
CA ASP A 118 -23.95 -3.16 22.59
C ASP A 118 -24.26 -3.02 24.08
N ILE A 119 -23.75 -1.95 24.72
CA ILE A 119 -24.09 -1.61 26.11
C ILE A 119 -25.59 -1.32 26.23
N ALA A 120 -26.15 -0.46 25.36
CA ALA A 120 -27.58 -0.15 25.37
C ALA A 120 -28.46 -1.38 25.18
N ARG A 121 -28.08 -2.29 24.29
CA ARG A 121 -28.77 -3.55 24.08
C ARG A 121 -28.75 -4.42 25.33
N PHE A 122 -27.60 -4.53 25.99
CA PHE A 122 -27.47 -5.29 27.24
C PHE A 122 -28.45 -4.81 28.32
N TYR A 123 -28.70 -3.50 28.42
CA TYR A 123 -29.64 -2.95 29.39
C TYR A 123 -31.10 -2.94 28.99
N MET A 124 -31.39 -3.00 27.67
CA MET A 124 -32.75 -2.94 27.15
C MET A 124 -33.35 -4.33 26.87
N GLU A 125 -32.51 -5.33 26.62
CA GLU A 125 -32.96 -6.71 26.59
C GLU A 125 -33.27 -7.15 28.01
N ASP A 126 -34.50 -7.68 28.21
CA ASP A 126 -34.96 -8.22 29.52
C ASP A 126 -34.08 -9.47 29.81
N LYS A 127 -32.98 -9.24 30.51
CA LYS A 127 -32.06 -10.32 30.89
C LYS A 127 -32.40 -10.75 32.30
N ASP A 128 -32.47 -12.07 32.45
CA ASP A 128 -32.72 -12.75 33.72
C ASP A 128 -31.75 -12.25 34.80
N ALA A 129 -32.23 -12.31 36.08
CA ALA A 129 -31.45 -11.98 37.26
C ALA A 129 -30.10 -12.72 37.36
N ASN A 130 -29.83 -13.67 36.46
CA ASN A 130 -28.65 -14.51 36.37
C ASN A 130 -27.49 -13.90 35.53
N ALA A 131 -27.65 -12.74 34.90
CA ALA A 131 -26.65 -12.17 33.95
C ALA A 131 -25.25 -12.02 34.59
N LEU A 132 -25.15 -11.72 35.88
CA LEU A 132 -23.88 -11.62 36.61
C LEU A 132 -23.18 -12.99 36.73
N ALA A 133 -23.95 -14.04 36.98
CA ALA A 133 -23.45 -15.40 37.14
C ALA A 133 -23.05 -15.99 35.76
N GLU A 134 -23.89 -15.83 34.76
CA GLU A 134 -23.59 -16.24 33.35
C GLU A 134 -22.34 -15.57 32.81
N ALA A 135 -22.11 -14.33 33.19
CA ALA A 135 -20.90 -13.59 32.82
C ALA A 135 -19.66 -14.02 33.61
N GLY A 136 -19.81 -14.78 34.70
CA GLY A 136 -18.73 -15.12 35.63
C GLY A 136 -18.07 -13.85 36.17
N THR A 137 -18.90 -12.96 36.75
CA THR A 137 -18.48 -11.62 37.20
C THR A 137 -17.53 -11.70 38.39
N SER A 138 -16.39 -11.01 38.31
CA SER A 138 -15.40 -10.98 39.38
C SER A 138 -15.87 -10.16 40.58
N TYR A 139 -15.52 -10.60 41.79
CA TYR A 139 -15.78 -9.81 43.02
C TYR A 139 -15.05 -8.47 42.98
N ARG A 140 -13.93 -8.38 42.28
CA ARG A 140 -13.21 -7.12 42.04
C ARG A 140 -14.09 -6.10 41.28
N ASN A 141 -14.78 -6.52 40.22
CA ASN A 141 -15.72 -5.66 39.50
C ASN A 141 -16.92 -5.28 40.34
N LEU A 142 -17.46 -6.22 41.15
CA LEU A 142 -18.58 -5.95 42.04
C LEU A 142 -18.22 -4.89 43.11
N VAL A 143 -17.07 -5.05 43.74
CA VAL A 143 -16.55 -4.11 44.75
C VAL A 143 -16.34 -2.72 44.14
N ASP A 144 -15.76 -2.67 42.92
CA ASP A 144 -15.49 -1.42 42.21
C ASP A 144 -16.80 -0.67 41.88
N VAL A 145 -17.76 -1.34 41.26
CA VAL A 145 -19.04 -0.73 40.86
C VAL A 145 -19.91 -0.31 42.00
N LEU A 146 -19.84 -1.03 43.12
CA LEU A 146 -20.60 -0.74 44.32
C LEU A 146 -19.92 0.31 45.23
N ASP A 147 -18.75 0.83 44.85
CA ASP A 147 -17.92 1.64 45.75
C ASP A 147 -17.79 0.97 47.14
N GLY A 148 -17.60 -0.35 47.12
CA GLY A 148 -17.72 -1.21 48.26
C GLY A 148 -16.40 -1.67 48.85
N THR A 149 -16.51 -2.42 49.94
CA THR A 149 -15.39 -3.12 50.56
C THR A 149 -15.79 -4.57 50.80
N LEU A 150 -14.94 -5.50 50.38
CA LEU A 150 -15.11 -6.92 50.64
C LEU A 150 -14.77 -7.19 52.12
N ILE A 151 -15.78 -7.58 52.91
CA ILE A 151 -15.66 -7.81 54.37
C ILE A 151 -15.35 -9.28 54.67
N VAL A 152 -15.96 -10.20 53.89
CA VAL A 152 -15.75 -11.65 53.96
C VAL A 152 -15.68 -12.17 52.53
N GLY A 153 -14.76 -13.07 52.25
CA GLY A 153 -14.60 -13.69 50.93
C GLY A 153 -13.23 -13.44 50.29
N ASP A 154 -13.09 -13.84 49.06
CA ASP A 154 -11.88 -13.70 48.24
C ASP A 154 -12.18 -12.78 47.06
N ILE A 155 -11.37 -11.73 46.88
CA ILE A 155 -11.52 -10.73 45.81
C ILE A 155 -11.25 -11.31 44.42
N GLU A 156 -10.47 -12.38 44.32
CA GLU A 156 -10.15 -13.06 43.06
C GLU A 156 -11.23 -14.07 42.64
N LYS A 157 -12.20 -14.35 43.51
CA LYS A 157 -13.34 -15.24 43.23
C LYS A 157 -14.27 -14.60 42.21
N ARG A 158 -15.02 -15.45 41.48
CA ARG A 158 -16.06 -15.06 40.55
C ARG A 158 -17.43 -15.48 41.05
N PHE A 159 -18.43 -14.69 40.68
CA PHE A 159 -19.84 -15.03 40.90
C PHE A 159 -20.30 -15.79 39.62
N GLU A 160 -20.49 -17.10 39.76
CA GLU A 160 -20.76 -18.01 38.64
C GLU A 160 -22.09 -18.74 38.72
N GLN A 161 -22.79 -18.64 39.84
CA GLN A 161 -24.08 -19.30 40.11
C GLN A 161 -24.97 -18.39 40.91
N GLY A 162 -26.31 -18.56 40.73
CA GLY A 162 -27.34 -17.82 41.46
C GLY A 162 -27.84 -16.58 40.72
N SER A 163 -28.87 -15.97 41.27
CA SER A 163 -29.54 -14.78 40.81
C SER A 163 -29.30 -13.59 41.73
N VAL A 164 -29.61 -12.38 41.26
CA VAL A 164 -29.63 -11.19 42.12
C VAL A 164 -31.00 -11.02 42.74
N VAL A 165 -31.05 -11.06 44.06
CA VAL A 165 -32.28 -10.93 44.86
C VAL A 165 -32.21 -9.67 45.75
N VAL A 166 -33.26 -8.84 45.73
CA VAL A 166 -33.38 -7.70 46.66
C VAL A 166 -34.22 -8.10 47.83
N ALA A 167 -33.62 -8.19 49.03
CA ALA A 167 -34.29 -8.60 50.26
C ALA A 167 -35.18 -7.48 50.84
N ALA A 168 -36.33 -7.23 50.20
CA ALA A 168 -37.28 -6.19 50.57
C ALA A 168 -38.43 -6.69 51.46
N ALA A 169 -38.51 -8.01 51.67
CA ALA A 169 -39.55 -8.65 52.51
C ALA A 169 -39.07 -8.95 53.94
N ASN A 170 -39.96 -9.48 54.78
CA ASN A 170 -39.59 -10.01 56.10
C ASN A 170 -38.82 -11.34 55.94
N PRO A 171 -38.00 -11.76 56.93
CA PRO A 171 -37.19 -12.96 56.82
C PRO A 171 -37.96 -14.25 56.51
N ASP A 172 -39.12 -14.44 57.15
CA ASP A 172 -40.03 -15.57 56.91
C ASP A 172 -40.52 -15.70 55.47
N VAL A 173 -40.64 -14.60 54.75
CA VAL A 173 -40.97 -14.57 53.31
C VAL A 173 -39.72 -14.70 52.44
N LEU A 174 -38.58 -14.19 52.91
CA LEU A 174 -37.31 -14.23 52.18
C LEU A 174 -36.78 -15.67 51.98
N GLU A 175 -37.07 -16.58 52.94
CA GLU A 175 -36.71 -17.98 52.85
C GLU A 175 -37.23 -18.67 51.58
N ASP A 176 -38.38 -18.24 51.07
CA ASP A 176 -38.99 -18.78 49.85
C ASP A 176 -38.38 -18.20 48.55
N TYR A 177 -37.64 -17.07 48.64
CA TYR A 177 -37.12 -16.34 47.48
C TYR A 177 -35.61 -16.38 47.33
N ILE A 178 -34.86 -16.67 48.41
CA ILE A 178 -33.39 -16.76 48.37
C ILE A 178 -32.99 -18.21 48.06
N GLY A 179 -32.44 -18.43 46.89
CA GLY A 179 -31.84 -19.71 46.49
C GLY A 179 -30.36 -19.84 46.93
N PRO A 180 -29.85 -21.08 46.94
CA PRO A 180 -28.41 -21.30 47.14
C PRO A 180 -27.59 -20.55 46.08
N HIS A 181 -26.47 -19.96 46.50
CA HIS A 181 -25.56 -19.19 45.71
C HIS A 181 -26.06 -17.83 45.19
N ASP A 182 -27.28 -17.39 45.56
CA ASP A 182 -27.80 -16.09 45.15
C ASP A 182 -26.98 -14.92 45.68
N MET A 183 -27.01 -13.80 44.99
CA MET A 183 -26.47 -12.51 45.43
C MET A 183 -27.61 -11.70 46.07
N VAL A 184 -27.57 -11.51 47.36
CA VAL A 184 -28.65 -10.87 48.11
C VAL A 184 -28.29 -9.43 48.46
N ILE A 185 -29.06 -8.47 47.95
CA ILE A 185 -28.93 -7.04 48.27
C ILE A 185 -29.86 -6.70 49.40
N LEU A 186 -29.29 -6.23 50.52
CA LEU A 186 -30.06 -5.91 51.72
C LEU A 186 -29.48 -4.70 52.47
N GLY A 187 -30.20 -4.23 53.44
CA GLY A 187 -29.78 -3.16 54.36
C GLY A 187 -29.15 -3.69 55.63
N ASN A 188 -29.36 -2.99 56.73
CA ASN A 188 -28.72 -3.26 58.01
C ASN A 188 -29.53 -4.17 58.95
N ARG A 189 -30.63 -4.80 58.48
CA ARG A 189 -31.43 -5.73 59.30
C ARG A 189 -30.65 -7.00 59.56
N TYR A 190 -30.40 -7.27 60.85
CA TYR A 190 -29.63 -8.43 61.32
C TYR A 190 -30.28 -9.76 60.89
N GLU A 191 -31.60 -9.86 61.07
CA GLU A 191 -32.40 -11.05 60.76
C GLU A 191 -32.36 -11.39 59.29
N SER A 192 -32.42 -10.39 58.42
CA SER A 192 -32.30 -10.61 56.96
C SER A 192 -30.89 -11.06 56.55
N GLN A 193 -29.84 -10.56 57.23
CA GLN A 193 -28.47 -11.01 57.01
C GLN A 193 -28.29 -12.46 57.44
N LEU A 194 -28.89 -12.86 58.58
CA LEU A 194 -28.84 -14.23 59.09
C LEU A 194 -29.58 -15.17 58.13
N CYS A 195 -30.82 -14.82 57.75
CA CYS A 195 -31.62 -15.58 56.79
C CYS A 195 -30.86 -15.84 55.49
N ALA A 196 -30.21 -14.84 54.89
CA ALA A 196 -29.44 -15.00 53.68
C ALA A 196 -28.24 -15.98 53.84
N ILE A 197 -27.61 -15.99 55.05
CA ILE A 197 -26.53 -16.95 55.33
C ILE A 197 -27.11 -18.37 55.47
N GLU A 198 -28.23 -18.54 56.19
CA GLU A 198 -28.89 -19.83 56.41
C GLU A 198 -29.41 -20.45 55.09
N MET A 199 -29.85 -19.60 54.14
CA MET A 199 -30.24 -20.01 52.77
C MET A 199 -29.05 -20.30 51.84
N ASN A 200 -27.83 -20.26 52.33
CA ASN A 200 -26.59 -20.49 51.58
C ASN A 200 -26.42 -19.54 50.41
N ALA A 201 -26.71 -18.26 50.58
CA ALA A 201 -26.44 -17.23 49.59
C ALA A 201 -24.95 -17.25 49.19
N GLY A 202 -24.62 -16.99 47.94
CA GLY A 202 -23.23 -16.89 47.46
C GLY A 202 -22.55 -15.58 47.87
N CYS A 203 -23.34 -14.49 47.89
CA CYS A 203 -22.87 -13.15 48.27
C CYS A 203 -23.97 -12.32 48.92
N ILE A 204 -23.63 -11.56 49.92
CA ILE A 204 -24.51 -10.57 50.56
C ILE A 204 -23.93 -9.17 50.33
N ILE A 205 -24.71 -8.26 49.72
CA ILE A 205 -24.39 -6.84 49.57
C ILE A 205 -25.13 -6.06 50.68
N ILE A 206 -24.38 -5.48 51.61
CA ILE A 206 -24.92 -4.71 52.72
C ILE A 206 -24.75 -3.22 52.41
N GLY A 207 -25.88 -2.55 52.12
CA GLY A 207 -25.93 -1.13 51.77
C GLY A 207 -25.90 -0.18 52.98
N LEU A 208 -26.05 1.13 52.66
CA LEU A 208 -26.20 2.23 53.62
C LEU A 208 -24.97 2.49 54.52
N GLY A 209 -23.79 2.02 54.14
CA GLY A 209 -22.58 2.11 54.99
C GLY A 209 -22.69 1.37 56.32
N ALA A 210 -23.58 0.41 56.41
CA ALA A 210 -23.87 -0.30 57.68
C ALA A 210 -22.68 -1.17 58.12
N LYS A 211 -22.39 -1.14 59.41
CA LYS A 211 -21.34 -1.97 60.00
C LYS A 211 -21.82 -3.42 60.13
N VAL A 212 -21.06 -4.34 59.61
CA VAL A 212 -21.32 -5.78 59.72
C VAL A 212 -20.85 -6.28 61.10
N SER A 213 -21.76 -6.91 61.86
CA SER A 213 -21.43 -7.44 63.16
C SER A 213 -20.39 -8.56 63.15
N ARG A 214 -19.66 -8.76 64.25
CA ARG A 214 -18.69 -9.86 64.39
C ARG A 214 -19.32 -11.23 64.16
N THR A 215 -20.55 -11.42 64.72
CA THR A 215 -21.29 -12.67 64.58
C THR A 215 -21.62 -12.99 63.11
N ILE A 216 -22.17 -12.01 62.37
CA ILE A 216 -22.49 -12.16 60.96
C ILE A 216 -21.24 -12.47 60.15
N ARG A 217 -20.12 -11.76 60.40
CA ARG A 217 -18.84 -12.06 59.73
C ARG A 217 -18.38 -13.49 59.97
N LYS A 218 -18.47 -13.97 61.24
CA LYS A 218 -18.07 -15.33 61.58
C LYS A 218 -18.96 -16.37 60.90
N LEU A 219 -20.28 -16.21 60.98
CA LEU A 219 -21.23 -17.12 60.36
C LEU A 219 -21.09 -17.14 58.82
N ALA A 220 -20.93 -15.99 58.18
CA ALA A 220 -20.71 -15.90 56.75
C ALA A 220 -19.40 -16.61 56.34
N SER A 221 -18.31 -16.45 57.11
CA SER A 221 -17.05 -17.14 56.86
C SER A 221 -17.17 -18.67 56.99
N GLU A 222 -17.88 -19.13 58.02
CA GLU A 222 -18.12 -20.57 58.26
C GLU A 222 -18.98 -21.20 57.17
N ASN A 223 -19.94 -20.45 56.59
CA ASN A 223 -20.83 -20.90 55.53
C ASN A 223 -20.32 -20.51 54.11
N GLN A 224 -19.09 -20.00 53.98
CA GLN A 224 -18.48 -19.58 52.70
C GLN A 224 -19.28 -18.50 51.96
N VAL A 225 -20.08 -17.70 52.62
CA VAL A 225 -20.84 -16.58 52.08
C VAL A 225 -19.97 -15.33 52.00
N SER A 226 -19.83 -14.74 50.84
CA SER A 226 -19.10 -13.49 50.68
C SER A 226 -19.94 -12.29 51.17
N ILE A 227 -19.28 -11.27 51.75
CA ILE A 227 -19.97 -10.04 52.19
C ILE A 227 -19.26 -8.83 51.59
N ILE A 228 -20.02 -8.02 50.84
CA ILE A 228 -19.61 -6.70 50.36
C ILE A 228 -20.41 -5.64 51.12
N ALA A 229 -19.72 -4.70 51.78
CA ALA A 229 -20.36 -3.53 52.40
C ALA A 229 -20.17 -2.32 51.47
N THR A 230 -21.22 -1.54 51.25
CA THR A 230 -21.22 -0.38 50.36
C THR A 230 -21.95 0.81 50.99
N PRO A 231 -21.54 2.06 50.72
CA PRO A 231 -22.27 3.25 51.15
C PRO A 231 -23.60 3.45 50.39
N LEU A 232 -23.79 2.78 49.26
CA LEU A 232 -24.96 2.92 48.39
C LEU A 232 -26.25 2.42 49.09
N THR A 233 -27.40 2.98 48.71
CA THR A 233 -28.71 2.45 49.11
C THR A 233 -29.01 1.12 48.44
N THR A 234 -29.91 0.30 48.97
CA THR A 234 -30.33 -0.97 48.34
C THR A 234 -30.86 -0.76 46.91
N TYR A 235 -31.60 0.34 46.69
CA TYR A 235 -32.07 0.72 45.36
C TYR A 235 -30.90 1.05 44.40
N SER A 236 -29.94 1.84 44.88
CA SER A 236 -28.75 2.16 44.06
C SER A 236 -27.93 0.92 43.73
N CYS A 237 -27.72 0.02 44.72
CA CYS A 237 -27.04 -1.25 44.49
C CYS A 237 -27.74 -2.08 43.40
N ALA A 238 -29.07 -2.25 43.52
CA ALA A 238 -29.84 -3.02 42.54
C ALA A 238 -29.75 -2.41 41.13
N LYS A 239 -29.68 -1.07 41.04
CA LYS A 239 -29.57 -0.37 39.76
C LYS A 239 -28.19 -0.53 39.10
N VAL A 240 -27.10 -0.53 39.89
CA VAL A 240 -25.73 -0.47 39.31
C VAL A 240 -25.02 -1.82 39.30
N VAL A 241 -25.47 -2.82 40.05
CA VAL A 241 -24.76 -4.10 40.18
C VAL A 241 -24.53 -4.81 38.87
N SER A 242 -25.47 -4.72 37.90
CA SER A 242 -25.34 -5.28 36.57
C SER A 242 -24.22 -4.62 35.76
N GLN A 243 -23.76 -3.43 36.14
CA GLN A 243 -22.63 -2.76 35.50
C GLN A 243 -21.27 -3.42 35.80
N ALA A 244 -21.24 -4.35 36.77
CA ALA A 244 -20.06 -5.13 37.13
C ALA A 244 -19.74 -6.25 36.09
N VAL A 245 -20.69 -6.57 35.23
CA VAL A 245 -20.51 -7.56 34.16
C VAL A 245 -19.26 -7.23 33.33
N PRO A 246 -18.36 -8.21 33.07
CA PRO A 246 -17.17 -7.98 32.26
C PRO A 246 -17.51 -7.74 30.79
N VAL A 247 -16.73 -6.90 30.13
CA VAL A 247 -16.89 -6.52 28.73
C VAL A 247 -16.99 -7.74 27.81
N ARG A 248 -16.25 -8.81 28.08
CA ARG A 248 -16.27 -10.04 27.29
C ARG A 248 -17.65 -10.67 27.12
N HIS A 249 -18.60 -10.42 28.02
CA HIS A 249 -19.97 -10.94 27.94
C HIS A 249 -20.84 -10.17 26.94
N VAL A 250 -20.51 -8.90 26.66
CA VAL A 250 -21.32 -7.98 25.87
C VAL A 250 -20.69 -7.64 24.53
N MET A 251 -19.34 -7.71 24.41
CA MET A 251 -18.62 -7.35 23.21
C MET A 251 -18.97 -8.25 22.02
N ARG A 252 -18.83 -7.70 20.83
CA ARG A 252 -18.93 -8.45 19.57
C ARG A 252 -17.62 -9.17 19.29
N ARG A 253 -17.67 -10.48 19.12
CA ARG A 253 -16.52 -11.34 18.78
C ARG A 253 -16.52 -11.79 17.33
N ARG A 254 -17.67 -11.76 16.64
CA ARG A 254 -17.84 -12.28 15.27
C ARG A 254 -18.17 -11.16 14.30
N GLY A 255 -17.74 -11.35 13.04
CA GLY A 255 -18.03 -10.40 11.96
C GLY A 255 -17.26 -9.08 12.10
N LEU A 256 -16.14 -9.09 12.84
CA LEU A 256 -15.23 -7.96 12.91
C LEU A 256 -14.57 -7.76 11.54
N ILE A 257 -14.47 -6.52 11.11
CA ILE A 257 -13.72 -6.12 9.92
C ILE A 257 -12.50 -5.37 10.42
N THR A 258 -11.34 -5.89 10.12
CA THR A 258 -10.05 -5.33 10.48
C THR A 258 -9.27 -4.97 9.24
N PHE A 259 -8.32 -4.08 9.35
CA PHE A 259 -7.49 -3.61 8.27
C PHE A 259 -6.04 -3.49 8.74
N GLU A 260 -5.12 -3.46 7.77
CA GLU A 260 -3.69 -3.27 7.99
C GLU A 260 -3.23 -1.90 7.43
N PRO A 261 -2.11 -1.33 7.91
CA PRO A 261 -1.59 -0.06 7.41
C PRO A 261 -1.35 -0.02 5.90
N ASP A 262 -0.97 -1.16 5.31
CA ASP A 262 -0.67 -1.28 3.87
C ASP A 262 -1.90 -1.53 3.00
N ASP A 263 -3.10 -1.63 3.59
CA ASP A 263 -4.34 -1.76 2.83
C ASP A 263 -4.61 -0.50 1.99
N VAL A 264 -4.83 -0.71 0.69
CA VAL A 264 -5.14 0.37 -0.25
C VAL A 264 -6.50 0.99 0.09
N VAL A 265 -6.52 2.31 0.30
CA VAL A 265 -7.69 3.07 0.75
C VAL A 265 -8.92 2.85 -0.12
N GLU A 266 -8.76 2.71 -1.44
CA GLU A 266 -9.89 2.48 -2.34
C GLU A 266 -10.57 1.12 -2.10
N ASN A 267 -9.81 0.07 -1.76
CA ASN A 267 -10.33 -1.24 -1.38
C ASN A 267 -11.03 -1.16 -0.02
N VAL A 268 -10.43 -0.43 0.92
CA VAL A 268 -11.01 -0.17 2.24
C VAL A 268 -12.34 0.57 2.12
N LYS A 269 -12.42 1.64 1.32
CA LYS A 269 -13.68 2.36 1.03
C LYS A 269 -14.77 1.44 0.54
N ARG A 270 -14.46 0.54 -0.39
CA ARG A 270 -15.41 -0.46 -0.91
C ARG A 270 -15.86 -1.47 0.16
N ALA A 271 -14.96 -1.88 1.04
CA ALA A 271 -15.29 -2.81 2.13
C ALA A 271 -16.17 -2.15 3.20
N VAL A 272 -15.84 -0.92 3.63
CA VAL A 272 -16.55 -0.21 4.70
C VAL A 272 -17.91 0.34 4.24
N SER A 273 -18.07 0.69 2.95
CA SER A 273 -19.35 1.20 2.42
C SER A 273 -20.51 0.20 2.53
N LYS A 274 -20.21 -1.10 2.58
CA LYS A 274 -21.19 -2.19 2.72
C LYS A 274 -21.60 -2.48 4.16
N LYS A 275 -21.01 -1.82 5.13
CA LYS A 275 -21.19 -2.11 6.58
C LYS A 275 -21.51 -0.84 7.36
N ARG A 276 -22.42 -0.98 8.36
CA ARG A 276 -22.82 0.12 9.24
C ARG A 276 -21.99 0.14 10.53
N MET A 277 -20.65 0.14 10.40
CA MET A 277 -19.77 0.37 11.54
C MET A 277 -19.21 1.79 11.48
N ARG A 278 -19.07 2.43 12.63
CA ARG A 278 -18.55 3.81 12.73
C ARG A 278 -17.03 3.84 12.75
N TYR A 279 -16.41 2.86 13.40
CA TYR A 279 -14.96 2.74 13.55
C TYR A 279 -14.52 1.33 13.18
N TYR A 280 -13.34 1.25 12.60
CA TYR A 280 -12.70 0.02 12.14
C TYR A 280 -11.34 -0.12 12.79
N PRO A 281 -11.01 -1.27 13.43
CA PRO A 281 -9.71 -1.52 14.02
C PRO A 281 -8.64 -1.68 12.96
N LEU A 282 -7.46 -1.12 13.27
CA LEU A 282 -6.24 -1.23 12.50
C LEU A 282 -5.29 -2.15 13.27
N LEU A 283 -4.75 -3.16 12.57
CA LEU A 283 -3.83 -4.15 13.11
C LEU A 283 -2.47 -4.01 12.45
N ASP A 284 -1.40 -4.34 13.15
CA ASP A 284 -0.06 -4.44 12.57
C ASP A 284 0.14 -5.81 11.85
N GLU A 285 1.30 -6.00 11.22
CA GLU A 285 1.67 -7.24 10.53
C GLU A 285 1.66 -8.50 11.42
N GLN A 286 1.72 -8.32 12.75
CA GLN A 286 1.64 -9.38 13.74
C GLN A 286 0.21 -9.60 14.27
N GLY A 287 -0.79 -8.90 13.70
CA GLY A 287 -2.19 -8.98 14.10
C GLY A 287 -2.51 -8.23 15.40
N ARG A 288 -1.62 -7.37 15.90
CA ARG A 288 -1.82 -6.58 17.12
C ARG A 288 -2.56 -5.28 16.81
N TYR A 289 -3.48 -4.93 17.66
CA TYR A 289 -4.24 -3.71 17.55
C TYR A 289 -3.35 -2.45 17.75
N ILE A 290 -3.42 -1.51 16.81
CA ILE A 290 -2.65 -0.27 16.81
C ILE A 290 -3.50 1.01 16.85
N GLY A 291 -4.80 0.90 16.56
CA GLY A 291 -5.71 2.03 16.60
C GLY A 291 -7.00 1.80 15.82
N MET A 292 -7.79 2.86 15.64
CA MET A 292 -9.05 2.85 14.92
C MET A 292 -9.16 4.01 13.96
N PHE A 293 -9.77 3.79 12.80
CA PHE A 293 -10.17 4.84 11.87
C PHE A 293 -11.68 4.79 11.59
N SER A 294 -12.21 5.88 11.09
CA SER A 294 -13.60 6.02 10.65
C SER A 294 -13.65 6.25 9.13
N GLN A 295 -14.83 6.09 8.53
CA GLN A 295 -15.03 6.44 7.11
C GLN A 295 -14.66 7.90 6.81
N ARG A 296 -14.84 8.81 7.76
CA ARG A 296 -14.49 10.22 7.59
C ARG A 296 -12.98 10.40 7.37
N ASN A 297 -12.15 9.65 8.10
CA ASN A 297 -10.70 9.72 7.93
C ASN A 297 -10.23 9.34 6.52
N LEU A 298 -11.01 8.51 5.79
CA LEU A 298 -10.70 8.12 4.42
C LEU A 298 -11.02 9.22 3.39
N LEU A 299 -11.72 10.30 3.77
CA LEU A 299 -12.09 11.39 2.87
C LEU A 299 -11.06 12.53 2.89
N ASP A 300 -10.30 12.67 3.97
CA ASP A 300 -9.38 13.79 4.21
C ASP A 300 -7.96 13.51 3.69
N LEU A 301 -7.81 12.63 2.70
CA LEU A 301 -6.50 12.29 2.11
C LEU A 301 -6.08 13.36 1.11
N GLU A 302 -4.94 13.98 1.35
CA GLU A 302 -4.29 14.86 0.41
C GLU A 302 -3.67 14.04 -0.73
N ARG A 303 -3.91 14.47 -1.97
CA ARG A 303 -3.28 13.86 -3.15
C ARG A 303 -1.87 14.42 -3.31
N PRO A 304 -0.83 13.58 -3.42
CA PRO A 304 0.51 14.06 -3.67
C PRO A 304 0.59 14.77 -5.02
N SER A 305 1.32 15.88 -5.08
CA SER A 305 1.59 16.57 -6.33
C SER A 305 2.72 15.91 -7.11
N VAL A 306 2.50 15.67 -8.40
CA VAL A 306 3.42 14.93 -9.27
C VAL A 306 3.68 15.68 -10.56
N ILE A 307 4.93 15.69 -11.01
CA ILE A 307 5.38 16.10 -12.32
C ILE A 307 5.78 14.87 -13.11
N LEU A 308 5.22 14.71 -14.30
CA LEU A 308 5.59 13.64 -15.22
C LEU A 308 6.69 14.12 -16.17
N VAL A 309 7.72 13.33 -16.33
CA VAL A 309 8.77 13.55 -17.33
C VAL A 309 8.90 12.32 -18.21
N ASP A 310 9.18 12.54 -19.50
CA ASP A 310 9.46 11.49 -20.49
C ASP A 310 8.30 10.50 -20.72
N HIS A 311 7.08 10.89 -20.39
CA HIS A 311 5.85 10.20 -20.76
C HIS A 311 4.62 11.06 -20.46
N ASN A 312 3.56 10.80 -21.24
CA ASN A 312 2.24 11.40 -21.03
C ASN A 312 1.10 10.36 -21.15
N GLU A 313 1.44 9.07 -21.18
CA GLU A 313 0.47 7.97 -21.25
C GLU A 313 0.28 7.33 -19.87
N ARG A 314 -0.96 7.05 -19.48
CA ARG A 314 -1.28 6.40 -18.18
C ARG A 314 -0.68 5.01 -18.03
N ASP A 315 -0.66 4.25 -19.12
CA ASP A 315 -0.17 2.88 -19.11
C ASP A 315 1.36 2.81 -18.94
N GLN A 316 2.03 3.93 -19.17
CA GLN A 316 3.46 4.08 -18.96
C GLN A 316 3.79 4.69 -17.57
N ALA A 317 2.81 5.28 -16.90
CA ALA A 317 3.01 5.92 -15.61
C ALA A 317 3.14 4.90 -14.46
N ALA A 318 3.59 5.39 -13.31
CA ALA A 318 3.60 4.62 -12.05
C ALA A 318 2.21 4.18 -11.64
N ASP A 319 2.12 3.05 -10.94
CA ASP A 319 0.85 2.58 -10.38
C ASP A 319 0.26 3.65 -9.44
N GLY A 320 -1.07 3.77 -9.44
CA GLY A 320 -1.77 4.74 -8.59
C GLY A 320 -1.68 6.20 -9.04
N ILE A 321 -1.16 6.51 -10.23
CA ILE A 321 -1.03 7.89 -10.73
C ILE A 321 -2.37 8.65 -10.72
N ARG A 322 -3.51 7.96 -10.86
CA ARG A 322 -4.87 8.55 -10.75
C ARG A 322 -5.18 9.13 -9.37
N SER A 323 -4.48 8.69 -8.35
CA SER A 323 -4.63 9.16 -6.97
C SER A 323 -3.76 10.38 -6.67
N THR A 324 -3.04 10.90 -7.67
CA THR A 324 -2.16 12.07 -7.54
C THR A 324 -2.79 13.32 -8.16
N ASN A 325 -2.17 14.45 -7.87
CA ASN A 325 -2.43 15.70 -8.55
C ASN A 325 -1.27 15.98 -9.52
N ILE A 326 -1.46 15.65 -10.81
CA ILE A 326 -0.49 15.97 -11.85
C ILE A 326 -0.51 17.48 -12.06
N ILE A 327 0.63 18.16 -11.89
CA ILE A 327 0.76 19.61 -12.01
C ILE A 327 1.53 20.04 -13.27
N GLU A 328 2.46 19.20 -13.74
CA GLU A 328 3.25 19.47 -14.95
C GLU A 328 3.53 18.16 -15.71
N ILE A 329 3.69 18.27 -17.04
CA ILE A 329 4.15 17.20 -17.92
C ILE A 329 5.20 17.77 -18.87
N ILE A 330 6.38 17.14 -18.93
CA ILE A 330 7.48 17.49 -19.85
C ILE A 330 7.82 16.24 -20.66
N ASP A 331 7.60 16.27 -21.97
CA ASP A 331 7.68 15.06 -22.79
C ASP A 331 8.03 15.36 -24.25
N HIS A 332 8.57 14.35 -24.94
CA HIS A 332 8.90 14.39 -26.37
C HIS A 332 8.13 13.34 -27.19
N HIS A 333 7.32 12.52 -26.55
CA HIS A 333 6.52 11.47 -27.17
C HIS A 333 5.23 12.01 -27.82
N ARG A 334 4.52 11.13 -28.54
CA ARG A 334 3.16 11.42 -28.99
C ARG A 334 2.25 11.71 -27.79
N ILE A 335 1.26 12.56 -27.99
CA ILE A 335 0.27 12.85 -26.97
C ILE A 335 -0.78 11.75 -26.95
N ASP A 336 -1.06 11.23 -25.76
CA ASP A 336 -2.15 10.29 -25.47
C ASP A 336 -2.99 10.80 -24.28
N SER A 337 -3.96 10.00 -23.85
CA SER A 337 -4.99 10.38 -22.89
C SER A 337 -4.51 10.46 -21.44
N VAL A 338 -3.88 11.56 -21.01
CA VAL A 338 -3.76 11.91 -19.59
C VAL A 338 -4.89 12.87 -19.22
N GLU A 339 -5.79 12.46 -18.32
CA GLU A 339 -6.80 13.33 -17.74
C GLU A 339 -6.25 13.94 -16.45
N THR A 340 -6.40 15.25 -16.29
CA THR A 340 -6.01 16.00 -15.11
C THR A 340 -7.23 16.65 -14.46
N SER A 341 -7.17 16.88 -13.15
CA SER A 341 -8.28 17.49 -12.40
C SER A 341 -8.41 19.00 -12.59
N GLY A 342 -7.41 19.63 -13.21
CA GLY A 342 -7.37 21.08 -13.46
C GLY A 342 -6.35 21.44 -14.53
N PRO A 343 -6.18 22.72 -14.83
CA PRO A 343 -5.14 23.18 -15.76
C PRO A 343 -3.75 22.84 -15.24
N ILE A 344 -2.89 22.34 -16.15
CA ILE A 344 -1.50 21.99 -15.84
C ILE A 344 -0.54 22.71 -16.79
N TYR A 345 0.74 22.79 -16.41
CA TYR A 345 1.79 23.12 -17.36
C TYR A 345 2.12 21.87 -18.19
N PHE A 346 1.91 21.94 -19.51
CA PHE A 346 2.18 20.84 -20.42
C PHE A 346 3.13 21.30 -21.53
N ARG A 347 4.34 20.73 -21.55
CA ARG A 347 5.34 21.01 -22.59
C ARG A 347 5.70 19.75 -23.30
N ASN A 348 5.31 19.65 -24.57
CA ASN A 348 5.66 18.58 -25.47
C ASN A 348 6.32 19.16 -26.72
N GLN A 349 7.48 18.60 -27.10
CA GLN A 349 8.22 19.03 -28.28
C GLN A 349 8.73 17.79 -29.06
N PRO A 350 8.64 17.79 -30.40
CA PRO A 350 9.07 16.65 -31.21
C PRO A 350 10.60 16.61 -31.38
N LEU A 351 11.31 16.43 -30.27
CA LEU A 351 12.76 16.31 -30.16
C LEU A 351 13.17 14.84 -29.97
N GLY A 352 14.45 14.57 -30.01
CA GLY A 352 14.98 13.22 -29.83
C GLY A 352 14.95 12.72 -28.39
N CYS A 353 14.81 13.64 -27.39
CA CYS A 353 14.94 13.31 -25.97
C CYS A 353 14.29 14.38 -25.09
N THR A 354 13.69 14.00 -23.96
CA THR A 354 13.14 14.94 -22.98
C THR A 354 14.22 15.81 -22.34
N ALA A 355 15.43 15.26 -22.15
CA ALA A 355 16.55 16.01 -21.60
C ALA A 355 16.93 17.23 -22.48
N THR A 356 16.70 17.18 -23.79
CA THR A 356 16.88 18.36 -24.69
C THR A 356 15.90 19.48 -24.34
N ILE A 357 14.63 19.13 -24.06
CA ILE A 357 13.63 20.11 -23.63
C ILE A 357 14.05 20.76 -22.32
N ILE A 358 14.49 19.94 -21.35
CA ILE A 358 14.92 20.41 -20.03
C ILE A 358 16.14 21.32 -20.14
N THR A 359 17.10 21.00 -21.02
CA THR A 359 18.25 21.85 -21.31
C THR A 359 17.78 23.24 -21.80
N GLY A 360 16.84 23.27 -22.75
CA GLY A 360 16.22 24.52 -23.20
C GLY A 360 15.56 25.30 -22.07
N MET A 361 14.91 24.61 -21.11
CA MET A 361 14.27 25.27 -19.96
C MET A 361 15.29 25.87 -18.98
N TYR A 362 16.46 25.25 -18.77
CA TYR A 362 17.55 25.89 -18.02
C TYR A 362 17.97 27.21 -18.65
N HIS A 363 18.08 27.27 -20.00
CA HIS A 363 18.44 28.50 -20.73
C HIS A 363 17.33 29.56 -20.62
N GLU A 364 16.07 29.18 -20.85
CA GLU A 364 14.91 30.08 -20.78
C GLU A 364 14.80 30.78 -19.43
N HIS A 365 15.15 30.08 -18.35
CA HIS A 365 15.12 30.60 -16.99
C HIS A 365 16.45 31.21 -16.54
N ASN A 366 17.49 31.24 -17.39
CA ASN A 366 18.83 31.70 -17.06
C ASN A 366 19.44 31.00 -15.82
N VAL A 367 19.15 29.71 -15.65
CA VAL A 367 19.72 28.90 -14.56
C VAL A 367 20.99 28.22 -15.08
N PRO A 368 22.17 28.44 -14.46
CA PRO A 368 23.40 27.82 -14.90
C PRO A 368 23.35 26.29 -14.71
N ILE A 369 23.82 25.56 -15.73
CA ILE A 369 23.87 24.10 -15.70
C ILE A 369 25.21 23.68 -15.05
N GLU A 370 25.15 22.97 -13.95
CA GLU A 370 26.35 22.44 -13.28
C GLU A 370 26.91 21.23 -14.04
N PRO A 371 28.23 20.97 -13.96
CA PRO A 371 28.86 19.84 -14.68
C PRO A 371 28.21 18.48 -14.46
N LYS A 372 27.73 18.20 -13.24
CA LYS A 372 26.98 16.97 -12.94
C LYS A 372 25.66 16.86 -13.70
N ILE A 373 24.88 17.95 -13.69
CA ILE A 373 23.60 18.03 -14.39
C ILE A 373 23.82 17.98 -15.90
N ALA A 374 24.83 18.69 -16.40
CA ALA A 374 25.22 18.63 -17.80
C ALA A 374 25.58 17.20 -18.24
N GLY A 375 26.34 16.48 -17.43
CA GLY A 375 26.67 15.08 -17.68
C GLY A 375 25.46 14.16 -17.75
N LEU A 376 24.48 14.31 -16.85
CA LEU A 376 23.24 13.54 -16.86
C LEU A 376 22.38 13.84 -18.09
N LEU A 377 22.15 15.13 -18.41
CA LEU A 377 21.38 15.55 -19.58
C LEU A 377 22.05 15.10 -20.89
N CYS A 378 23.38 15.25 -20.98
CA CYS A 378 24.15 14.77 -22.15
C CYS A 378 23.99 13.25 -22.33
N SER A 379 24.11 12.47 -21.25
CA SER A 379 23.95 11.02 -21.28
C SER A 379 22.56 10.60 -21.77
N ALA A 380 21.52 11.26 -21.29
CA ALA A 380 20.14 11.03 -21.74
C ALA A 380 19.98 11.27 -23.24
N ILE A 381 20.48 12.41 -23.73
CA ILE A 381 20.40 12.74 -25.16
C ILE A 381 21.17 11.72 -26.00
N LEU A 382 22.38 11.33 -25.58
CA LEU A 382 23.19 10.34 -26.31
C LEU A 382 22.51 8.96 -26.33
N SER A 383 21.85 8.56 -25.23
CA SER A 383 21.11 7.31 -25.13
C SER A 383 19.94 7.28 -26.10
N ASP A 384 18.99 8.20 -26.01
CA ASP A 384 17.77 8.23 -26.81
C ASP A 384 18.01 8.48 -28.29
N THR A 385 19.02 9.28 -28.60
CA THR A 385 19.39 9.55 -30.01
C THR A 385 20.33 8.52 -30.59
N LEU A 386 20.73 7.50 -29.82
CA LEU A 386 21.74 6.52 -30.22
C LEU A 386 23.00 7.20 -30.75
N MET A 387 23.56 8.13 -30.00
CA MET A 387 24.68 8.98 -30.41
C MET A 387 24.41 9.66 -31.76
N PHE A 388 23.24 10.33 -31.86
CA PHE A 388 22.74 11.08 -33.03
C PHE A 388 22.39 10.26 -34.29
N ARG A 389 22.27 8.92 -34.14
CA ARG A 389 21.95 8.02 -35.27
C ARG A 389 20.46 7.69 -35.34
N SER A 390 19.71 7.93 -34.26
CA SER A 390 18.25 7.73 -34.29
C SER A 390 17.57 8.66 -35.30
N PRO A 391 16.61 8.18 -36.08
CA PRO A 391 15.81 9.04 -36.96
C PRO A 391 14.92 10.04 -36.19
N THR A 392 14.86 9.96 -34.87
CA THR A 392 14.21 10.95 -34.03
C THR A 392 15.12 12.11 -33.65
N CYS A 393 16.45 11.96 -33.82
CA CYS A 393 17.43 12.98 -33.48
C CYS A 393 17.23 14.24 -34.34
N THR A 394 17.22 15.38 -33.70
CA THR A 394 17.11 16.69 -34.35
C THR A 394 18.42 17.49 -34.21
N PRO A 395 18.60 18.57 -35.00
CA PRO A 395 19.74 19.48 -34.81
C PRO A 395 19.83 20.09 -33.41
N LEU A 396 18.69 20.27 -32.72
CA LEU A 396 18.66 20.79 -31.37
C LEU A 396 19.21 19.80 -30.36
N ASP A 397 18.93 18.50 -30.54
CA ASP A 397 19.48 17.46 -29.66
C ASP A 397 21.01 17.42 -29.77
N ARG A 398 21.54 17.52 -31.00
CA ARG A 398 22.98 17.56 -31.23
C ARG A 398 23.63 18.78 -30.59
N ALA A 399 23.07 19.97 -30.83
CA ALA A 399 23.61 21.23 -30.29
C ALA A 399 23.59 21.21 -28.73
N ALA A 400 22.48 20.73 -28.12
CA ALA A 400 22.39 20.60 -26.68
C ALA A 400 23.43 19.62 -26.12
N ALA A 401 23.58 18.45 -26.74
CA ALA A 401 24.56 17.47 -26.29
C ALA A 401 26.01 17.97 -26.41
N GLU A 402 26.36 18.69 -27.48
CA GLU A 402 27.69 19.30 -27.69
C GLU A 402 27.99 20.36 -26.61
N GLU A 403 27.05 21.24 -26.31
CA GLU A 403 27.17 22.21 -25.23
C GLU A 403 27.33 21.53 -23.85
N LEU A 404 26.43 20.58 -23.54
CA LEU A 404 26.45 19.87 -22.26
C LEU A 404 27.74 19.06 -22.08
N ALA A 405 28.27 18.46 -23.14
CA ALA A 405 29.55 17.76 -23.12
C ALA A 405 30.71 18.71 -22.79
N GLN A 406 30.73 19.93 -23.35
CA GLN A 406 31.72 20.95 -22.99
C GLN A 406 31.64 21.32 -21.51
N ILE A 407 30.43 21.56 -20.98
CA ILE A 407 30.22 21.89 -19.55
C ILE A 407 30.66 20.72 -18.64
N ALA A 408 30.38 19.48 -19.03
CA ALA A 408 30.73 18.29 -18.26
C ALA A 408 32.18 17.82 -18.47
N GLY A 409 32.93 18.41 -19.43
CA GLY A 409 34.30 18.02 -19.76
C GLY A 409 34.40 16.64 -20.39
N LEU A 410 33.47 16.29 -21.30
CA LEU A 410 33.37 14.99 -21.96
C LEU A 410 33.78 15.06 -23.42
N ASP A 411 34.48 14.02 -23.91
CA ASP A 411 34.50 13.68 -25.32
C ASP A 411 33.27 12.81 -25.64
N ILE A 412 32.37 13.31 -26.48
CA ILE A 412 31.08 12.65 -26.78
C ILE A 412 31.28 11.23 -27.32
N ARG A 413 32.26 11.04 -28.22
CA ARG A 413 32.44 9.76 -28.89
C ARG A 413 33.03 8.70 -27.96
N GLU A 414 34.03 9.10 -27.18
CA GLU A 414 34.66 8.25 -26.16
C GLU A 414 33.66 7.87 -25.08
N TYR A 415 32.97 8.87 -24.51
CA TYR A 415 31.98 8.70 -23.45
C TYR A 415 30.78 7.85 -23.88
N ALA A 416 30.17 8.14 -25.03
CA ALA A 416 29.05 7.35 -25.53
C ALA A 416 29.44 5.89 -25.80
N THR A 417 30.67 5.65 -26.33
CA THR A 417 31.17 4.29 -26.51
C THR A 417 31.31 3.54 -25.18
N GLU A 418 31.81 4.21 -24.13
CA GLU A 418 31.94 3.66 -22.79
C GLU A 418 30.56 3.36 -22.17
N MET A 419 29.62 4.31 -22.27
CA MET A 419 28.25 4.20 -21.79
C MET A 419 27.51 3.01 -22.45
N PHE A 420 27.56 2.89 -23.77
CA PHE A 420 26.90 1.77 -24.46
C PHE A 420 27.60 0.42 -24.22
N ARG A 421 28.90 0.39 -24.01
CA ARG A 421 29.60 -0.83 -23.59
C ARG A 421 29.17 -1.30 -22.20
N SER A 422 28.88 -0.39 -21.27
CA SER A 422 28.41 -0.74 -19.94
C SER A 422 27.04 -1.42 -19.96
N SER A 423 26.21 -1.12 -20.96
CA SER A 423 24.88 -1.73 -21.17
C SER A 423 24.93 -3.06 -21.92
N SER A 424 26.02 -3.32 -22.69
CA SER A 424 26.13 -4.43 -23.61
C SER A 424 26.79 -5.69 -23.02
N CYS A 425 26.67 -5.94 -21.72
CA CYS A 425 27.09 -7.22 -21.12
C CYS A 425 26.10 -8.33 -21.55
N LEU A 426 26.10 -8.68 -22.87
CA LEU A 426 25.20 -9.70 -23.44
C LEU A 426 25.59 -11.10 -22.97
N ARG A 427 26.87 -11.31 -22.61
CA ARG A 427 27.41 -12.63 -22.26
C ARG A 427 26.90 -13.22 -20.95
N ASP A 428 26.53 -12.35 -20.01
CA ASP A 428 26.12 -12.76 -18.66
C ASP A 428 24.60 -12.92 -18.49
N ARG A 429 23.84 -12.67 -19.57
CA ARG A 429 22.38 -12.76 -19.58
C ARG A 429 21.90 -14.05 -20.24
N SER A 430 20.78 -14.57 -19.75
CA SER A 430 20.09 -15.69 -20.40
C SER A 430 19.48 -15.26 -21.74
N MET A 431 19.26 -16.21 -22.65
CA MET A 431 18.60 -15.92 -23.92
C MET A 431 17.18 -15.41 -23.74
N ASP A 432 16.49 -15.86 -22.70
CA ASP A 432 15.16 -15.36 -22.32
C ASP A 432 15.19 -13.87 -21.93
N GLU A 433 16.13 -13.47 -21.08
CA GLU A 433 16.30 -12.07 -20.68
C GLU A 433 16.66 -11.18 -21.86
N LEU A 434 17.55 -11.65 -22.75
CA LEU A 434 17.93 -10.91 -23.95
C LEU A 434 16.77 -10.75 -24.92
N PHE A 435 15.99 -11.82 -25.12
CA PHE A 435 14.83 -11.81 -26.01
C PHE A 435 13.75 -10.84 -25.53
N HIS A 436 13.53 -10.74 -24.22
CA HIS A 436 12.51 -9.89 -23.63
C HIS A 436 12.99 -8.46 -23.29
N MET A 437 14.24 -8.11 -23.55
CA MET A 437 14.84 -6.83 -23.13
C MET A 437 14.17 -5.60 -23.75
N ASP A 438 13.88 -5.64 -25.05
CA ASP A 438 13.07 -4.63 -25.78
C ASP A 438 12.08 -5.33 -26.69
N PHE A 439 11.09 -5.95 -26.09
CA PHE A 439 10.15 -6.87 -26.71
C PHE A 439 8.75 -6.27 -26.81
N LYS A 440 8.12 -6.37 -28.02
CA LYS A 440 6.72 -5.95 -28.23
C LYS A 440 5.96 -6.93 -29.11
N TYR A 441 4.68 -7.11 -28.74
CA TYR A 441 3.70 -7.83 -29.56
C TYR A 441 3.00 -6.89 -30.54
N PHE A 442 2.69 -7.43 -31.72
CA PHE A 442 1.83 -6.77 -32.69
C PHE A 442 0.84 -7.80 -33.25
N GLN A 443 -0.37 -7.36 -33.50
CA GLN A 443 -1.41 -8.20 -34.06
C GLN A 443 -1.94 -7.53 -35.32
N VAL A 444 -1.87 -8.26 -36.44
CA VAL A 444 -2.46 -7.84 -37.71
C VAL A 444 -3.36 -8.96 -38.19
N GLN A 445 -4.65 -8.66 -38.33
CA GLN A 445 -5.68 -9.66 -38.63
C GLN A 445 -5.63 -10.84 -37.62
N ASN A 446 -5.42 -12.07 -38.15
CA ASN A 446 -5.34 -13.28 -37.33
C ASN A 446 -3.91 -13.72 -37.00
N LYS A 447 -2.89 -12.93 -37.40
CA LYS A 447 -1.48 -13.23 -37.12
C LYS A 447 -0.98 -12.40 -35.94
N LYS A 448 -0.42 -13.06 -34.94
CA LYS A 448 0.26 -12.42 -33.81
C LYS A 448 1.76 -12.58 -33.99
N ILE A 449 2.48 -11.46 -34.01
CA ILE A 449 3.94 -11.45 -34.16
C ILE A 449 4.62 -10.78 -32.96
N ALA A 450 5.87 -11.11 -32.71
CA ALA A 450 6.73 -10.45 -31.75
C ALA A 450 7.96 -9.86 -32.42
N ILE A 451 8.35 -8.66 -31.98
CA ILE A 451 9.58 -7.99 -32.47
C ILE A 451 10.38 -7.57 -31.23
N SER A 452 11.62 -8.05 -31.16
CA SER A 452 12.59 -7.73 -30.12
C SER A 452 13.79 -7.02 -30.71
N GLN A 453 14.50 -6.20 -29.93
CA GLN A 453 15.73 -5.55 -30.33
C GLN A 453 16.81 -5.73 -29.26
N ILE A 454 17.96 -6.22 -29.68
CA ILE A 454 19.17 -6.34 -28.86
C ILE A 454 20.22 -5.43 -29.51
N THR A 455 20.76 -4.52 -28.72
CA THR A 455 21.67 -3.47 -29.19
C THR A 455 23.05 -3.66 -28.58
N SER A 456 24.09 -3.59 -29.40
CA SER A 456 25.49 -3.60 -28.94
C SER A 456 26.36 -2.68 -29.81
N VAL A 457 27.48 -2.28 -29.23
CA VAL A 457 28.56 -1.58 -29.94
C VAL A 457 29.62 -2.55 -30.47
N SER A 458 29.50 -3.83 -30.15
CA SER A 458 30.44 -4.89 -30.52
C SER A 458 29.77 -5.94 -31.40
N GLU A 459 30.24 -6.04 -32.62
CA GLU A 459 29.78 -7.09 -33.56
C GLU A 459 30.09 -8.50 -33.04
N ASN A 460 31.22 -8.68 -32.35
CA ASN A 460 31.60 -9.97 -31.78
C ASN A 460 30.62 -10.44 -30.67
N GLU A 461 30.03 -9.52 -29.90
CA GLU A 461 29.00 -9.86 -28.90
C GLU A 461 27.70 -10.30 -29.57
N LEU A 462 27.27 -9.58 -30.61
CA LEU A 462 26.06 -9.94 -31.38
C LEU A 462 26.23 -11.29 -32.08
N ASN A 463 27.38 -11.52 -32.73
CA ASN A 463 27.69 -12.80 -33.35
C ASN A 463 27.74 -13.95 -32.31
N GLY A 464 28.21 -13.69 -31.10
CA GLY A 464 28.31 -14.69 -30.03
C GLY A 464 26.97 -15.18 -29.48
N ILE A 465 25.89 -14.40 -29.65
CA ILE A 465 24.53 -14.78 -29.22
C ILE A 465 23.63 -15.23 -30.34
N ARG A 466 23.98 -14.97 -31.59
CA ARG A 466 23.17 -15.15 -32.80
C ARG A 466 22.54 -16.55 -32.91
N ASP A 467 23.35 -17.59 -32.91
CA ASP A 467 22.88 -18.98 -33.10
C ASP A 467 22.05 -19.45 -31.89
N LYS A 468 22.49 -19.15 -30.69
CA LYS A 468 21.73 -19.44 -29.43
C LYS A 468 20.39 -18.73 -29.41
N MET A 469 20.31 -17.52 -29.93
CA MET A 469 19.06 -16.76 -30.02
C MET A 469 18.11 -17.38 -31.04
N LEU A 470 18.61 -17.88 -32.17
CA LEU A 470 17.79 -18.60 -33.14
C LEU A 470 17.18 -19.87 -32.54
N ASP A 471 17.99 -20.68 -31.86
CA ASP A 471 17.51 -21.88 -31.16
C ASP A 471 16.42 -21.52 -30.11
N TYR A 472 16.64 -20.46 -29.35
CA TYR A 472 15.68 -19.97 -28.37
C TYR A 472 14.37 -19.51 -29.04
N MET A 473 14.46 -18.75 -30.14
CA MET A 473 13.29 -18.28 -30.89
C MET A 473 12.44 -19.43 -31.40
N GLU A 474 13.08 -20.49 -31.95
CA GLU A 474 12.36 -21.68 -32.42
C GLU A 474 11.59 -22.39 -31.31
N ASP A 475 12.20 -22.53 -30.14
CA ASP A 475 11.56 -23.18 -29.00
C ASP A 475 10.44 -22.33 -28.39
N TYR A 476 10.66 -21.02 -28.26
CA TYR A 476 9.64 -20.08 -27.79
C TYR A 476 8.43 -20.00 -28.73
N LEU A 477 8.65 -20.09 -30.05
CA LEU A 477 7.57 -20.08 -31.03
C LEU A 477 6.59 -21.25 -30.83
N LYS A 478 7.09 -22.44 -30.43
CA LYS A 478 6.28 -23.65 -30.21
C LYS A 478 5.30 -23.49 -29.07
N THR A 479 5.61 -22.64 -28.08
CA THR A 479 4.85 -22.49 -26.82
C THR A 479 4.08 -21.18 -26.71
N SER A 480 4.48 -20.14 -27.44
CA SER A 480 3.98 -18.77 -27.28
C SER A 480 2.67 -18.45 -28.00
N GLY A 481 2.22 -19.32 -28.93
CA GLY A 481 1.04 -19.05 -29.78
C GLY A 481 1.26 -17.94 -30.81
N LEU A 482 2.51 -17.56 -31.08
CA LEU A 482 2.87 -16.58 -32.08
C LEU A 482 2.93 -17.23 -33.48
N SER A 483 2.62 -16.44 -34.51
CA SER A 483 2.76 -16.87 -35.90
C SER A 483 4.18 -16.71 -36.41
N MET A 484 4.85 -15.63 -36.01
CA MET A 484 6.22 -15.28 -36.40
C MET A 484 6.92 -14.49 -35.32
N GLN A 485 8.23 -14.55 -35.27
CA GLN A 485 9.08 -13.76 -34.37
C GLN A 485 10.25 -13.16 -35.12
N PHE A 486 10.64 -11.96 -34.70
CA PHE A 486 11.71 -11.17 -35.25
C PHE A 486 12.61 -10.63 -34.13
N VAL A 487 13.92 -10.82 -34.27
CA VAL A 487 14.91 -10.26 -33.32
C VAL A 487 15.93 -9.44 -34.13
N MET A 488 16.03 -8.17 -33.77
CA MET A 488 17.01 -7.24 -34.33
C MET A 488 18.29 -7.34 -33.49
N LEU A 489 19.38 -7.82 -34.10
CA LEU A 489 20.74 -7.72 -33.57
C LEU A 489 21.36 -6.45 -34.13
N THR A 490 21.33 -5.35 -33.40
CA THR A 490 21.68 -4.02 -33.89
C THR A 490 23.07 -3.60 -33.42
N ASN A 491 23.99 -3.39 -34.38
CA ASN A 491 25.25 -2.72 -34.12
C ASN A 491 25.10 -1.21 -34.34
N ILE A 492 25.15 -0.45 -33.23
CA ILE A 492 24.94 1.00 -33.26
C ILE A 492 26.09 1.71 -33.97
N ILE A 493 27.34 1.24 -33.80
CA ILE A 493 28.53 1.89 -34.36
C ILE A 493 28.56 1.75 -35.88
N GLU A 494 28.21 0.57 -36.37
CA GLU A 494 28.21 0.26 -37.82
C GLU A 494 26.89 0.60 -38.50
N GLU A 495 25.91 1.08 -37.77
CA GLU A 495 24.57 1.43 -38.26
C GLU A 495 23.91 0.31 -39.08
N LYS A 496 24.01 -0.92 -38.58
CA LYS A 496 23.43 -2.10 -39.22
C LYS A 496 22.69 -2.99 -38.24
N THR A 497 21.66 -3.64 -38.72
CA THR A 497 20.93 -4.69 -37.96
C THR A 497 21.00 -6.01 -38.73
N GLU A 498 21.40 -7.09 -38.08
CA GLU A 498 21.06 -8.43 -38.54
C GLU A 498 19.69 -8.78 -37.95
N LEU A 499 18.71 -8.93 -38.85
CA LEU A 499 17.35 -9.31 -38.45
C LEU A 499 17.24 -10.83 -38.49
N LEU A 500 17.05 -11.45 -37.30
CA LEU A 500 16.73 -12.87 -37.18
C LEU A 500 15.20 -13.03 -37.27
N TYR A 501 14.74 -14.11 -37.90
CA TYR A 501 13.32 -14.39 -38.03
C TYR A 501 13.03 -15.89 -38.06
N VAL A 502 11.93 -16.27 -37.38
CA VAL A 502 11.39 -17.62 -37.33
C VAL A 502 9.87 -17.62 -37.50
N GLY A 503 9.32 -18.70 -38.00
CA GLY A 503 7.89 -18.88 -38.22
C GLY A 503 7.51 -18.99 -39.69
N ARG A 504 6.35 -19.60 -39.96
CA ARG A 504 5.87 -19.86 -41.31
C ARG A 504 5.57 -18.57 -42.07
N GLY A 505 6.29 -18.32 -43.16
CA GLY A 505 6.14 -17.13 -44.01
C GLY A 505 7.00 -15.94 -43.55
N ALA A 506 7.78 -16.02 -42.45
CA ALA A 506 8.60 -14.92 -41.97
C ALA A 506 9.63 -14.45 -43.02
N LYS A 507 10.29 -15.36 -43.71
CA LYS A 507 11.26 -15.05 -44.79
C LYS A 507 10.62 -14.23 -45.91
N ASN A 508 9.45 -14.64 -46.41
CA ASN A 508 8.74 -13.94 -47.46
C ASN A 508 8.30 -12.55 -47.04
N LEU A 509 7.77 -12.44 -45.79
CA LEU A 509 7.37 -11.17 -45.20
C LEU A 509 8.55 -10.18 -45.11
N VAL A 510 9.72 -10.64 -44.66
CA VAL A 510 10.93 -9.82 -44.58
C VAL A 510 11.40 -9.41 -45.97
N HIS A 511 11.36 -10.34 -46.96
CA HIS A 511 11.69 -10.02 -48.34
C HIS A 511 10.78 -8.93 -48.93
N THR A 512 9.48 -9.04 -48.72
CA THR A 512 8.49 -8.03 -49.14
C THR A 512 8.72 -6.69 -48.47
N ALA A 513 8.90 -6.69 -47.13
CA ALA A 513 9.06 -5.47 -46.34
C ALA A 513 10.34 -4.68 -46.70
N PHE A 514 11.46 -5.37 -46.92
CA PHE A 514 12.76 -4.72 -47.08
C PHE A 514 13.34 -4.83 -48.50
N ARG A 515 12.70 -5.57 -49.40
CA ARG A 515 13.13 -5.80 -50.79
C ARG A 515 14.60 -6.24 -50.92
N LYS A 516 15.02 -7.14 -50.02
CA LYS A 516 16.37 -7.69 -49.94
C LYS A 516 16.36 -9.22 -50.06
N GLU A 517 17.43 -9.77 -50.64
CA GLU A 517 17.64 -11.22 -50.57
C GLU A 517 17.84 -11.66 -49.12
N CYS A 518 17.07 -12.66 -48.74
CA CYS A 518 17.01 -13.15 -47.37
C CYS A 518 17.68 -14.52 -47.26
N GLY A 519 18.54 -14.69 -46.25
CA GLY A 519 19.06 -15.99 -45.84
C GLY A 519 17.96 -16.95 -45.38
N GLU A 520 18.32 -18.05 -44.78
CA GLU A 520 17.32 -19.00 -44.26
C GLU A 520 16.57 -18.43 -43.05
N HIS A 521 17.30 -17.86 -42.09
CA HIS A 521 16.76 -17.31 -40.82
C HIS A 521 17.24 -15.89 -40.52
N SER A 522 18.00 -15.25 -41.39
CA SER A 522 18.47 -13.89 -41.15
C SER A 522 18.66 -13.06 -42.42
N VAL A 523 18.69 -11.75 -42.26
CA VAL A 523 19.05 -10.76 -43.27
C VAL A 523 19.77 -9.57 -42.63
N VAL A 524 20.82 -9.07 -43.28
CA VAL A 524 21.52 -7.85 -42.85
C VAL A 524 20.88 -6.63 -43.49
N LEU A 525 20.47 -5.67 -42.62
CA LEU A 525 19.79 -4.43 -42.98
C LEU A 525 20.68 -3.23 -42.62
N PRO A 526 21.53 -2.73 -43.57
CA PRO A 526 22.30 -1.51 -43.34
C PRO A 526 21.39 -0.29 -43.18
N GLY A 527 21.75 0.62 -42.26
CA GLY A 527 20.99 1.85 -41.98
C GLY A 527 19.73 1.64 -41.13
N VAL A 528 19.44 0.40 -40.73
CA VAL A 528 18.29 0.10 -39.84
C VAL A 528 18.81 -0.05 -38.43
N VAL A 529 18.45 0.91 -37.55
CA VAL A 529 18.87 0.95 -36.15
C VAL A 529 17.70 1.14 -35.17
N SER A 530 16.51 1.45 -35.70
CA SER A 530 15.31 1.73 -34.87
C SER A 530 14.19 0.73 -35.14
N ARG A 531 13.80 -0.03 -34.10
CA ARG A 531 12.66 -0.94 -34.20
C ARG A 531 11.37 -0.18 -34.55
N LYS A 532 11.06 0.92 -33.84
CA LYS A 532 9.79 1.64 -33.96
C LYS A 532 9.56 2.24 -35.35
N LYS A 533 10.54 2.92 -35.90
CA LYS A 533 10.37 3.66 -37.19
C LYS A 533 10.79 2.86 -38.41
N GLN A 534 11.82 2.02 -38.32
CA GLN A 534 12.45 1.41 -39.46
C GLN A 534 12.16 -0.09 -39.62
N MET A 535 11.66 -0.75 -38.53
CA MET A 535 11.34 -2.18 -38.54
C MET A 535 9.83 -2.46 -38.50
N VAL A 536 9.13 -1.89 -37.51
CA VAL A 536 7.70 -2.19 -37.29
C VAL A 536 6.86 -1.76 -38.48
N THR A 537 6.99 -0.52 -38.93
CA THR A 537 6.16 0.02 -40.01
C THR A 537 6.27 -0.79 -41.33
N PRO A 538 7.46 -1.10 -41.85
CA PRO A 538 7.57 -1.92 -43.07
C PRO A 538 7.01 -3.34 -42.93
N LEU A 539 7.23 -3.98 -41.78
CA LEU A 539 6.70 -5.33 -41.53
C LEU A 539 5.18 -5.35 -41.44
N LEU A 540 4.57 -4.40 -40.74
CA LEU A 540 3.11 -4.34 -40.63
C LEU A 540 2.45 -4.00 -41.96
N SER A 541 3.00 -3.06 -42.73
CA SER A 541 2.51 -2.75 -44.09
C SER A 541 2.58 -3.95 -45.03
N ALA A 542 3.69 -4.71 -45.00
CA ALA A 542 3.81 -5.92 -45.79
C ALA A 542 2.83 -7.03 -45.37
N MET A 543 2.49 -7.13 -44.07
CA MET A 543 1.48 -8.07 -43.58
C MET A 543 0.07 -7.70 -44.06
N GLU A 544 -0.24 -6.42 -44.14
CA GLU A 544 -1.53 -5.92 -44.66
C GLU A 544 -1.67 -6.21 -46.17
N GLU A 545 -0.60 -6.03 -46.93
CA GLU A 545 -0.57 -6.33 -48.37
C GLU A 545 -0.77 -7.83 -48.66
N GLU A 546 -0.10 -8.73 -47.89
CA GLU A 546 -0.29 -10.19 -47.99
C GLU A 546 -1.72 -10.65 -47.63
N GLY A 547 -2.39 -9.93 -46.76
CA GLY A 547 -3.77 -10.27 -46.34
C GLY A 547 -4.85 -9.79 -47.33
N THR A 548 -4.47 -8.97 -48.31
CA THR A 548 -5.39 -8.39 -49.29
C THR A 548 -5.35 -9.17 -50.62
N MET A 549 -4.37 -10.07 -50.81
CA MET A 549 -4.28 -11.03 -51.92
C MET A 549 -4.87 -12.39 -51.49
#